data_cf9c71e848d49a2d5aae6917da875abf
#
_entry.id   cf9c71e848d49a2d5aae6917da875abf
#
_cell.length_a   1.000
_cell.length_b   1.000
_cell.length_c   1.000
_cell.angle_alpha   90.00
_cell.angle_beta   90.00
_cell.angle_gamma   90.00
#
_symmetry.space_group_name_H-M   'P 1'
#
loop_
_entity.id
_entity.type
_entity.pdbx_description
1 polymer ?
#
loop_
_entity_poly.entity_id
_entity_poly.type
_entity_poly.pdbx_seq_one_letter_code
_entity_poly.pdbx_strand_id
1 'polypeptide(L)'
;IILIFATDINTSMKNILIKIRDNHEQLFRIFLFLLTLAIIVYVFPRQAKFKYEFTKGKPWMHETIIAPFDFSILKSVDEIKSEQAIVIAEHTPIFNYNTAVFELKAEDYINQFEEKWAKDKNVKKDDKFTFFNLFKQKKIDNSTRKNNLAIFGYDKLHAIYKKGIVQLHGDFEYKKELDVLLKKGTIAEKGQVDNYHSITSAANEINLLNNLTDEEYNFLVPILLSSLEHNITYDKLASEALLQSDLENINSTQGLIVAGQVIVNKGELVTAERYQKLLSLKQQFEGKEWNLLAYYLVLLGQIILVALSLLILFLFIKQYRVEVLNNTTKISMILSIILLMVVISSVVLTFNSNLIYVFPFCIAPIILKAFFDTRIALFTHLTAILIIGFIVPNGFEFVFLQLIAGIVSILTVLKMYKRSQLFISALKVISVYLVIYISLSITHDGSFVGLEPWVLLQLVISGALTFL
;
A
#
# COMPACT_ATOMS: atom_id res chain seq x y z
N ILE A 1 27.97 29.62 -60.08
CA ILE A 1 26.73 29.02 -59.54
C ILE A 1 26.80 28.88 -58.00
N ILE A 2 27.89 28.34 -57.39
CA ILE A 2 28.05 28.17 -55.94
C ILE A 2 28.05 29.49 -55.16
N LEU A 3 28.64 30.57 -55.71
CA LEU A 3 28.65 31.89 -55.11
C LEU A 3 27.28 32.60 -55.10
N ILE A 4 26.45 32.37 -56.10
CA ILE A 4 25.07 32.89 -56.19
C ILE A 4 24.17 32.19 -55.14
N PHE A 5 24.29 30.89 -54.99
CA PHE A 5 23.58 30.16 -53.92
C PHE A 5 23.98 30.58 -52.51
N ALA A 6 25.28 30.88 -52.28
CA ALA A 6 25.76 31.33 -50.97
C ALA A 6 25.28 32.74 -50.61
N THR A 7 25.13 33.64 -51.60
CA THR A 7 24.59 34.98 -51.41
C THR A 7 23.11 35.00 -51.16
N ASP A 8 22.33 34.11 -51.86
CA ASP A 8 20.89 33.97 -51.65
C ASP A 8 20.54 33.36 -50.27
N ILE A 9 21.32 32.39 -49.79
CA ILE A 9 21.15 31.82 -48.44
C ILE A 9 21.46 32.88 -47.39
N ASN A 10 22.50 33.71 -47.58
CA ASN A 10 22.92 34.74 -46.61
C ASN A 10 21.89 35.88 -46.55
N THR A 11 21.34 36.31 -47.68
CA THR A 11 20.24 37.30 -47.77
C THR A 11 18.94 36.77 -47.17
N SER A 12 18.58 35.52 -47.41
CA SER A 12 17.41 34.86 -46.84
C SER A 12 17.56 34.74 -45.30
N MET A 13 18.70 34.29 -44.78
CA MET A 13 18.99 34.25 -43.35
C MET A 13 18.96 35.64 -42.70
N LYS A 14 19.53 36.66 -43.34
CA LYS A 14 19.49 38.03 -42.84
C LYS A 14 18.09 38.60 -42.76
N ASN A 15 17.23 38.31 -43.75
CA ASN A 15 15.82 38.72 -43.79
C ASN A 15 14.99 37.97 -42.70
N ILE A 16 15.31 36.70 -42.44
CA ILE A 16 14.70 35.94 -41.35
C ILE A 16 15.10 36.52 -39.99
N LEU A 17 16.38 36.82 -39.78
CA LEU A 17 16.89 37.44 -38.54
C LEU A 17 16.28 38.83 -38.29
N ILE A 18 16.11 39.65 -39.33
CA ILE A 18 15.44 40.94 -39.22
C ILE A 18 13.97 40.78 -38.84
N LYS A 19 13.23 39.87 -39.50
CA LYS A 19 11.86 39.53 -39.13
C LYS A 19 11.72 38.99 -37.72
N ILE A 20 12.66 38.18 -37.25
CA ILE A 20 12.70 37.66 -35.87
C ILE A 20 12.92 38.81 -34.90
N ARG A 21 13.87 39.73 -35.18
CA ARG A 21 14.15 40.90 -34.36
C ARG A 21 12.96 41.87 -34.26
N ASP A 22 12.29 42.10 -35.38
CA ASP A 22 11.15 43.05 -35.43
C ASP A 22 9.88 42.46 -34.80
N ASN A 23 9.74 41.12 -34.76
CA ASN A 23 8.58 40.42 -34.15
C ASN A 23 8.96 39.65 -32.88
N HIS A 24 10.09 39.95 -32.22
CA HIS A 24 10.59 39.18 -31.08
C HIS A 24 9.55 39.05 -29.92
N GLU A 25 8.78 40.10 -29.66
CA GLU A 25 7.75 40.08 -28.64
C GLU A 25 6.57 39.14 -29.01
N GLN A 26 6.18 39.10 -30.28
CA GLN A 26 5.12 38.19 -30.74
C GLN A 26 5.61 36.73 -30.70
N LEU A 27 6.81 36.48 -31.15
CA LEU A 27 7.44 35.16 -31.11
C LEU A 27 7.61 34.68 -29.65
N PHE A 28 8.01 35.57 -28.74
CA PHE A 28 8.11 35.22 -27.32
C PHE A 28 6.76 34.88 -26.69
N ARG A 29 5.68 35.57 -27.05
CA ARG A 29 4.31 35.26 -26.61
C ARG A 29 3.85 33.89 -27.10
N ILE A 30 4.06 33.58 -28.38
CA ILE A 30 3.76 32.27 -28.96
C ILE A 30 4.57 31.17 -28.21
N PHE A 31 5.84 31.42 -27.98
CA PHE A 31 6.71 30.52 -27.22
C PHE A 31 6.16 30.27 -25.81
N LEU A 32 5.68 31.29 -25.09
CA LEU A 32 5.07 31.13 -23.76
C LEU A 32 3.81 30.21 -23.80
N PHE A 33 2.94 30.37 -24.80
CA PHE A 33 1.80 29.49 -24.96
C PHE A 33 2.21 28.05 -25.26
N LEU A 34 3.18 27.85 -26.15
CA LEU A 34 3.72 26.52 -26.49
C LEU A 34 4.43 25.87 -25.29
N LEU A 35 5.18 26.63 -24.54
CA LEU A 35 5.85 26.16 -23.32
C LEU A 35 4.81 25.75 -22.27
N THR A 36 3.77 26.57 -22.06
CA THR A 36 2.68 26.24 -21.13
C THR A 36 1.97 24.97 -21.58
N LEU A 37 1.64 24.82 -22.86
CA LEU A 37 1.08 23.61 -23.44
C LEU A 37 1.97 22.38 -23.16
N ALA A 38 3.27 22.51 -23.46
CA ALA A 38 4.22 21.40 -23.27
C ALA A 38 4.30 20.95 -21.79
N ILE A 39 4.37 21.90 -20.85
CA ILE A 39 4.43 21.60 -19.42
C ILE A 39 3.13 20.96 -18.94
N ILE A 40 1.97 21.49 -19.33
CA ILE A 40 0.66 20.91 -18.96
C ILE A 40 0.55 19.48 -19.46
N VAL A 41 0.87 19.23 -20.73
CA VAL A 41 0.82 17.88 -21.33
C VAL A 41 1.83 16.94 -20.67
N TYR A 42 3.00 17.45 -20.29
CA TYR A 42 4.00 16.66 -19.56
C TYR A 42 3.50 16.17 -18.19
N VAL A 43 2.77 17.02 -17.49
CA VAL A 43 2.22 16.77 -16.14
C VAL A 43 0.96 15.90 -16.18
N PHE A 44 0.30 15.76 -17.32
CA PHE A 44 -0.91 14.95 -17.47
C PHE A 44 -0.63 13.46 -17.24
N PRO A 45 -1.56 12.73 -16.57
CA PRO A 45 -1.45 11.28 -16.44
C PRO A 45 -1.50 10.65 -17.83
N ARG A 46 -0.52 9.78 -18.10
CA ARG A 46 -0.36 9.15 -19.41
C ARG A 46 -1.14 7.85 -19.58
N GLN A 47 -1.79 7.43 -18.51
CA GLN A 47 -2.65 6.23 -18.54
C GLN A 47 -4.04 6.60 -19.05
N ALA A 48 -4.62 5.76 -19.90
CA ALA A 48 -6.00 5.97 -20.30
C ALA A 48 -6.91 5.72 -19.09
N LYS A 49 -7.81 6.68 -18.83
CA LYS A 49 -8.81 6.53 -17.78
C LYS A 49 -9.92 5.57 -18.23
N PHE A 50 -10.40 4.77 -17.31
CA PHE A 50 -11.61 4.01 -17.52
C PHE A 50 -12.79 4.98 -17.72
N LYS A 51 -13.51 4.80 -18.84
CA LYS A 51 -14.51 5.78 -19.34
C LYS A 51 -15.73 5.93 -18.42
N TYR A 52 -16.05 4.89 -17.65
CA TYR A 52 -17.33 4.80 -16.96
C TYR A 52 -17.15 4.97 -15.45
N GLU A 53 -18.04 5.77 -14.86
CA GLU A 53 -18.16 5.90 -13.40
C GLU A 53 -19.28 4.98 -12.92
N PHE A 54 -19.08 4.29 -11.82
CA PHE A 54 -20.03 3.33 -11.27
C PHE A 54 -20.00 3.29 -9.76
N THR A 55 -21.15 3.05 -9.16
CA THR A 55 -21.32 2.96 -7.72
C THR A 55 -22.08 1.68 -7.39
N LYS A 56 -21.64 0.98 -6.33
CA LYS A 56 -22.32 -0.21 -5.83
C LYS A 56 -23.75 0.12 -5.40
N GLY A 57 -24.69 -0.71 -5.79
CA GLY A 57 -26.11 -0.56 -5.43
C GLY A 57 -26.92 0.39 -6.34
N LYS A 58 -26.29 1.00 -7.37
CA LYS A 58 -26.98 1.84 -8.37
C LYS A 58 -27.20 1.12 -9.67
N PRO A 59 -28.23 1.50 -10.48
CA PRO A 59 -28.40 1.01 -11.83
C PRO A 59 -27.26 1.48 -12.73
N TRP A 60 -26.80 0.59 -13.62
CA TRP A 60 -25.83 0.92 -14.64
C TRP A 60 -26.48 1.77 -15.74
N MET A 61 -26.18 3.06 -15.79
CA MET A 61 -26.82 4.01 -16.70
C MET A 61 -26.15 4.12 -18.07
N HIS A 62 -24.98 3.51 -18.24
CA HIS A 62 -24.21 3.52 -19.47
C HIS A 62 -24.60 2.36 -20.41
N GLU A 63 -23.97 2.28 -21.57
CA GLU A 63 -24.11 1.16 -22.49
C GLU A 63 -23.64 -0.15 -21.87
N THR A 64 -24.14 -1.30 -22.39
CA THR A 64 -23.69 -2.63 -21.96
C THR A 64 -22.18 -2.73 -22.08
N ILE A 65 -21.51 -3.12 -20.99
CA ILE A 65 -20.07 -3.39 -20.99
C ILE A 65 -19.81 -4.85 -21.29
N ILE A 66 -18.99 -5.05 -22.29
CA ILE A 66 -18.41 -6.33 -22.70
C ILE A 66 -16.90 -6.28 -22.38
N ALA A 67 -16.35 -7.36 -21.85
CA ALA A 67 -14.93 -7.45 -21.56
C ALA A 67 -14.10 -7.27 -22.85
N PRO A 68 -13.23 -6.24 -22.92
CA PRO A 68 -12.45 -5.98 -24.12
C PRO A 68 -11.20 -6.88 -24.22
N PHE A 69 -10.84 -7.57 -23.17
CA PHE A 69 -9.73 -8.52 -23.04
C PHE A 69 -9.96 -9.43 -21.85
N ASP A 70 -9.17 -10.52 -21.77
CA ASP A 70 -9.20 -11.42 -20.64
C ASP A 70 -8.60 -10.74 -19.40
N PHE A 71 -9.28 -10.85 -18.25
CA PHE A 71 -8.77 -10.31 -17.00
C PHE A 71 -9.24 -11.09 -15.78
N SER A 72 -8.40 -11.14 -14.74
CA SER A 72 -8.74 -11.77 -13.47
C SER A 72 -9.58 -10.83 -12.60
N ILE A 73 -10.57 -11.39 -11.92
CA ILE A 73 -11.37 -10.67 -10.93
C ILE A 73 -10.54 -10.55 -9.66
N LEU A 74 -10.34 -9.35 -9.17
CA LEU A 74 -9.67 -9.09 -7.90
C LEU A 74 -10.62 -9.38 -6.74
N LYS A 75 -10.10 -9.96 -5.66
CA LYS A 75 -10.84 -10.10 -4.41
C LYS A 75 -11.06 -8.74 -3.76
N SER A 76 -12.15 -8.60 -3.03
CA SER A 76 -12.39 -7.40 -2.22
C SER A 76 -11.42 -7.33 -1.05
N VAL A 77 -11.24 -6.14 -0.49
CA VAL A 77 -10.39 -5.94 0.70
C VAL A 77 -10.89 -6.77 1.89
N ASP A 78 -12.20 -6.92 2.02
CA ASP A 78 -12.80 -7.69 3.11
C ASP A 78 -12.58 -9.19 2.92
N GLU A 79 -12.64 -9.71 1.69
CA GLU A 79 -12.30 -11.10 1.38
C GLU A 79 -10.83 -11.41 1.67
N ILE A 80 -9.91 -10.53 1.25
CA ILE A 80 -8.47 -10.70 1.53
C ILE A 80 -8.23 -10.68 3.04
N LYS A 81 -8.83 -9.75 3.79
CA LYS A 81 -8.70 -9.69 5.25
C LYS A 81 -9.26 -10.93 5.95
N SER A 82 -10.38 -11.47 5.46
CA SER A 82 -10.95 -12.69 6.02
C SER A 82 -10.05 -13.90 5.77
N GLU A 83 -9.46 -14.03 4.60
CA GLU A 83 -8.48 -15.07 4.28
C GLU A 83 -7.19 -14.91 5.12
N GLN A 84 -6.70 -13.69 5.28
CA GLN A 84 -5.57 -13.40 6.16
C GLN A 84 -5.87 -13.83 7.61
N ALA A 85 -7.06 -13.52 8.11
CA ALA A 85 -7.47 -13.89 9.45
C ALA A 85 -7.52 -15.43 9.63
N ILE A 86 -7.96 -16.17 8.60
CA ILE A 86 -7.95 -17.64 8.61
C ILE A 86 -6.51 -18.16 8.64
N VAL A 87 -5.64 -17.65 7.77
CA VAL A 87 -4.21 -18.05 7.73
C VAL A 87 -3.53 -17.79 9.08
N ILE A 88 -3.80 -16.64 9.72
CA ILE A 88 -3.24 -16.31 11.04
C ILE A 88 -3.79 -17.27 12.11
N ALA A 89 -5.09 -17.61 12.05
CA ALA A 89 -5.73 -18.50 13.03
C ALA A 89 -5.26 -19.95 12.90
N GLU A 90 -4.99 -20.42 11.69
CA GLU A 90 -4.53 -21.77 11.38
C GLU A 90 -3.00 -21.91 11.38
N HIS A 91 -2.29 -20.82 11.61
CA HIS A 91 -0.84 -20.83 11.62
C HIS A 91 -0.27 -21.79 12.66
N THR A 92 0.58 -22.71 12.20
CA THR A 92 1.23 -23.72 13.03
C THR A 92 2.64 -23.24 13.40
N PRO A 93 2.95 -22.96 14.67
CA PRO A 93 4.26 -22.48 15.09
C PRO A 93 5.34 -23.54 14.93
N ILE A 94 6.56 -23.10 14.60
CA ILE A 94 7.72 -23.96 14.43
C ILE A 94 8.52 -24.06 15.72
N PHE A 95 8.82 -25.28 16.11
CA PHE A 95 9.69 -25.58 17.25
C PHE A 95 10.94 -26.30 16.75
N ASN A 96 12.09 -25.92 17.27
CA ASN A 96 13.38 -26.54 16.94
C ASN A 96 13.73 -27.63 17.95
N TYR A 97 13.94 -28.87 17.45
CA TYR A 97 14.40 -29.97 18.26
C TYR A 97 15.92 -30.07 18.19
N ASN A 98 16.59 -29.77 19.32
CA ASN A 98 18.02 -29.80 19.44
C ASN A 98 18.51 -31.11 20.05
N THR A 99 19.11 -31.98 19.23
CA THR A 99 19.68 -33.27 19.67
C THR A 99 20.95 -33.09 20.53
N ALA A 100 21.71 -32.01 20.35
CA ALA A 100 22.94 -31.77 21.07
C ALA A 100 22.70 -31.55 22.60
N VAL A 101 21.49 -31.08 22.97
CA VAL A 101 21.16 -30.89 24.39
C VAL A 101 21.23 -32.21 25.15
N PHE A 102 20.72 -33.28 24.57
CA PHE A 102 20.82 -34.61 25.19
C PHE A 102 22.28 -35.03 25.37
N GLU A 103 23.13 -34.85 24.34
CA GLU A 103 24.53 -35.24 24.42
C GLU A 103 25.26 -34.52 25.55
N LEU A 104 25.04 -33.21 25.66
CA LEU A 104 25.62 -32.39 26.76
C LEU A 104 25.10 -32.81 28.14
N LYS A 105 23.76 -33.04 28.27
CA LYS A 105 23.16 -33.43 29.55
C LYS A 105 23.48 -34.87 29.94
N ALA A 106 23.66 -35.75 28.97
CA ALA A 106 24.14 -37.09 29.25
C ALA A 106 25.59 -37.11 29.76
N GLU A 107 26.45 -36.23 29.25
CA GLU A 107 27.81 -36.05 29.75
C GLU A 107 27.80 -35.47 31.16
N ASP A 108 26.98 -34.41 31.40
CA ASP A 108 26.80 -33.85 32.71
C ASP A 108 26.28 -34.87 33.74
N TYR A 109 25.30 -35.70 33.33
CA TYR A 109 24.73 -36.77 34.14
C TYR A 109 25.83 -37.75 34.56
N ILE A 110 26.65 -38.24 33.62
CA ILE A 110 27.72 -39.19 33.88
C ILE A 110 28.78 -38.58 34.85
N ASN A 111 29.15 -37.33 34.61
CA ASN A 111 30.10 -36.62 35.45
C ASN A 111 29.59 -36.45 36.91
N GLN A 112 28.34 -36.05 37.08
CA GLN A 112 27.69 -35.91 38.40
C GLN A 112 27.53 -37.26 39.08
N PHE A 113 27.15 -38.29 38.33
CA PHE A 113 27.01 -39.64 38.83
C PHE A 113 28.35 -40.17 39.37
N GLU A 114 29.44 -40.02 38.64
CA GLU A 114 30.77 -40.44 39.02
C GLU A 114 31.27 -39.66 40.24
N GLU A 115 31.10 -38.36 40.27
CA GLU A 115 31.54 -37.54 41.38
C GLU A 115 30.80 -37.88 42.69
N LYS A 116 29.46 -38.06 42.61
CA LYS A 116 28.65 -38.41 43.77
C LYS A 116 28.94 -39.83 44.24
N TRP A 117 29.16 -40.81 43.30
CA TRP A 117 29.52 -42.19 43.63
C TRP A 117 30.88 -42.27 44.35
N ALA A 118 31.86 -41.51 43.88
CA ALA A 118 33.21 -41.47 44.47
C ALA A 118 33.17 -40.87 45.89
N LYS A 119 32.30 -39.87 46.15
CA LYS A 119 32.15 -39.30 47.48
C LYS A 119 31.48 -40.28 48.48
N ASP A 120 30.47 -41.02 48.00
CA ASP A 120 29.65 -41.90 48.85
C ASP A 120 30.38 -43.21 49.22
N LYS A 121 31.29 -43.69 48.39
CA LYS A 121 31.98 -44.97 48.58
C LYS A 121 33.52 -44.87 48.85
N ASN A 122 34.07 -43.66 49.09
CA ASN A 122 35.52 -43.39 49.32
C ASN A 122 36.46 -44.02 48.27
N VAL A 123 36.04 -44.08 46.99
CA VAL A 123 36.78 -44.71 45.89
C VAL A 123 37.67 -43.69 45.18
N LYS A 124 38.91 -44.10 44.80
CA LYS A 124 39.85 -43.21 44.08
C LYS A 124 39.37 -42.83 42.67
N LYS A 125 39.74 -41.64 42.24
CA LYS A 125 39.26 -40.90 41.06
C LYS A 125 39.72 -41.42 39.67
N ASP A 126 40.50 -42.48 39.59
CA ASP A 126 41.27 -42.84 38.39
C ASP A 126 40.47 -43.54 37.26
N ASP A 127 39.18 -43.91 37.47
CA ASP A 127 38.39 -44.66 36.47
C ASP A 127 37.45 -43.80 35.58
N LYS A 128 37.48 -42.47 35.70
CA LYS A 128 36.53 -41.59 34.99
C LYS A 128 36.61 -41.71 33.46
N PHE A 129 37.78 -41.81 32.91
CA PHE A 129 37.99 -41.79 31.46
C PHE A 129 37.55 -43.08 30.77
N THR A 130 37.68 -44.19 31.43
CA THR A 130 37.34 -45.52 30.90
C THR A 130 35.83 -45.73 30.80
N PHE A 131 35.06 -45.22 31.78
CA PHE A 131 33.60 -45.38 31.82
C PHE A 131 32.90 -44.60 30.70
N PHE A 132 33.26 -43.36 30.44
CA PHE A 132 32.68 -42.53 29.37
C PHE A 132 32.91 -43.14 27.97
N ASN A 133 34.11 -43.67 27.69
CA ASN A 133 34.42 -44.30 26.42
C ASN A 133 33.70 -45.67 26.22
N LEU A 134 33.51 -46.43 27.31
CA LEU A 134 32.74 -47.67 27.30
C LEU A 134 31.26 -47.42 27.04
N PHE A 135 30.71 -46.35 27.57
CA PHE A 135 29.32 -45.93 27.32
C PHE A 135 29.06 -45.55 25.86
N LYS A 136 29.97 -44.82 25.25
CA LYS A 136 29.92 -44.40 23.87
C LYS A 136 30.04 -45.57 22.89
N GLN A 137 30.74 -46.67 23.29
CA GLN A 137 30.99 -47.87 22.48
C GLN A 137 29.96 -49.00 22.71
N LYS A 138 28.93 -48.83 23.60
CA LYS A 138 27.97 -49.89 23.96
C LYS A 138 28.62 -51.23 24.42
N LYS A 139 29.85 -51.21 24.92
CA LYS A 139 30.55 -52.36 25.45
C LYS A 139 30.65 -52.24 27.00
N ILE A 140 29.54 -52.37 27.71
CA ILE A 140 29.52 -52.34 29.17
C ILE A 140 29.23 -53.74 29.64
N ASP A 141 30.12 -54.24 30.50
CA ASP A 141 29.88 -55.46 31.25
C ASP A 141 28.95 -55.12 32.41
N ASN A 142 27.71 -55.66 32.37
CA ASN A 142 26.61 -55.42 33.33
C ASN A 142 26.84 -56.03 34.71
N SER A 143 28.05 -56.42 35.03
CA SER A 143 28.33 -57.22 36.23
C SER A 143 28.39 -56.48 37.56
N THR A 144 28.36 -55.11 37.54
CA THR A 144 28.49 -54.33 38.78
C THR A 144 27.24 -53.49 39.07
N ARG A 145 26.77 -53.41 40.32
CA ARG A 145 25.65 -52.61 40.79
C ARG A 145 25.77 -51.15 40.33
N LYS A 146 27.00 -50.60 40.34
CA LYS A 146 27.32 -49.27 39.85
C LYS A 146 26.94 -49.09 38.38
N ASN A 147 27.39 -49.99 37.51
CA ASN A 147 27.14 -49.88 36.08
C ASN A 147 25.67 -50.04 35.73
N ASN A 148 24.99 -50.95 36.41
CA ASN A 148 23.53 -51.15 36.18
C ASN A 148 22.74 -49.90 36.57
N LEU A 149 23.06 -49.22 37.67
CA LEU A 149 22.34 -48.02 38.10
C LEU A 149 22.67 -46.82 37.19
N ALA A 150 23.91 -46.67 36.73
CA ALA A 150 24.33 -45.65 35.77
C ALA A 150 23.63 -45.81 34.41
N ILE A 151 23.56 -47.04 33.90
CA ILE A 151 22.86 -47.38 32.65
C ILE A 151 21.38 -47.10 32.79
N PHE A 152 20.76 -47.52 33.87
CA PHE A 152 19.31 -47.28 34.09
C PHE A 152 18.98 -45.81 34.09
N GLY A 153 19.79 -44.96 34.74
CA GLY A 153 19.56 -43.51 34.72
C GLY A 153 19.77 -42.90 33.37
N TYR A 154 20.79 -43.35 32.64
CA TYR A 154 21.04 -42.90 31.24
C TYR A 154 19.91 -43.28 30.29
N ASP A 155 19.44 -44.52 30.36
CA ASP A 155 18.33 -44.99 29.49
C ASP A 155 17.05 -44.24 29.80
N LYS A 156 16.78 -43.93 31.05
CA LYS A 156 15.63 -43.08 31.44
C LYS A 156 15.75 -41.67 30.90
N LEU A 157 16.93 -41.05 31.07
CA LEU A 157 17.20 -39.73 30.55
C LEU A 157 17.07 -39.71 29.01
N HIS A 158 17.62 -40.72 28.33
CA HIS A 158 17.52 -40.91 26.88
C HIS A 158 16.08 -41.04 26.40
N ALA A 159 15.24 -41.81 27.13
CA ALA A 159 13.84 -41.99 26.80
C ALA A 159 13.06 -40.67 26.90
N ILE A 160 13.30 -39.87 27.94
CA ILE A 160 12.69 -38.58 28.16
C ILE A 160 13.11 -37.60 27.04
N TYR A 161 14.41 -37.50 26.75
CA TYR A 161 14.92 -36.62 25.71
C TYR A 161 14.51 -37.06 24.28
N LYS A 162 14.38 -38.37 24.04
CA LYS A 162 13.87 -38.90 22.77
C LYS A 162 12.42 -38.50 22.54
N LYS A 163 11.60 -38.49 23.58
CA LYS A 163 10.23 -37.96 23.53
C LYS A 163 10.24 -36.44 23.36
N GLY A 164 11.19 -35.76 23.99
CA GLY A 164 11.40 -34.31 23.92
C GLY A 164 10.82 -33.56 25.09
N ILE A 165 11.55 -32.54 25.55
CA ILE A 165 11.13 -31.62 26.63
C ILE A 165 10.91 -30.24 25.99
N VAL A 166 9.63 -29.84 25.88
CA VAL A 166 9.24 -28.60 25.22
C VAL A 166 9.29 -27.41 26.19
N GLN A 167 9.86 -26.31 25.71
CA GLN A 167 9.73 -25.01 26.35
C GLN A 167 8.57 -24.25 25.67
N LEU A 168 7.48 -24.05 26.40
CA LEU A 168 6.37 -23.21 25.93
C LEU A 168 6.71 -21.74 26.19
N HIS A 169 6.54 -20.91 25.17
CA HIS A 169 6.60 -19.45 25.30
C HIS A 169 5.25 -18.95 25.84
N GLY A 170 5.22 -17.80 26.54
CA GLY A 170 4.03 -17.28 27.21
C GLY A 170 2.75 -17.22 26.38
N ASP A 171 2.87 -17.00 25.07
CA ASP A 171 1.72 -16.98 24.15
C ASP A 171 1.06 -18.37 23.94
N PHE A 172 1.77 -19.46 24.25
CA PHE A 172 1.34 -20.84 24.04
C PHE A 172 1.11 -21.62 25.34
N GLU A 173 1.36 -21.03 26.49
CA GLU A 173 1.40 -21.69 27.80
C GLU A 173 0.10 -22.40 28.20
N TYR A 174 -1.04 -21.94 27.66
CA TYR A 174 -2.38 -22.49 27.97
C TYR A 174 -2.98 -23.38 26.86
N LYS A 175 -2.29 -23.56 25.73
CA LYS A 175 -2.81 -24.34 24.57
C LYS A 175 -2.18 -25.74 24.55
N LYS A 176 -2.71 -26.67 25.35
CA LYS A 176 -2.20 -28.07 25.39
C LYS A 176 -2.36 -28.79 24.04
N GLU A 177 -3.45 -28.58 23.34
CA GLU A 177 -3.77 -29.20 22.04
C GLU A 177 -3.19 -28.41 20.85
N LEU A 178 -2.14 -27.64 21.06
CA LEU A 178 -1.53 -26.84 20.01
C LEU A 178 -0.79 -27.74 19.01
N ASP A 179 -1.20 -27.66 17.73
CA ASP A 179 -0.45 -28.26 16.64
C ASP A 179 0.86 -27.47 16.41
N VAL A 180 1.96 -28.19 16.25
CA VAL A 180 3.29 -27.61 16.08
C VAL A 180 4.04 -28.30 14.93
N LEU A 181 4.90 -27.56 14.28
CA LEU A 181 5.89 -28.09 13.34
C LEU A 181 7.22 -28.27 14.06
N LEU A 182 7.62 -29.52 14.30
CA LEU A 182 8.89 -29.83 14.93
C LEU A 182 9.99 -29.96 13.89
N LYS A 183 10.93 -29.04 13.90
CA LYS A 183 12.11 -29.04 13.04
C LYS A 183 13.22 -29.84 13.66
N LYS A 184 13.60 -30.98 13.03
CA LYS A 184 14.74 -31.82 13.38
C LYS A 184 15.78 -31.72 12.26
N GLY A 185 16.76 -30.85 12.42
CA GLY A 185 17.71 -30.53 11.35
C GLY A 185 17.04 -29.94 10.11
N THR A 186 16.99 -30.70 9.01
CA THR A 186 16.36 -30.28 7.74
C THR A 186 14.93 -30.79 7.55
N ILE A 187 14.43 -31.62 8.45
CA ILE A 187 13.10 -32.25 8.35
C ILE A 187 12.15 -31.57 9.32
N ALA A 188 10.95 -31.23 8.85
CA ALA A 188 9.86 -30.72 9.67
C ALA A 188 8.76 -31.79 9.78
N GLU A 189 8.37 -32.15 11.01
CA GLU A 189 7.31 -33.10 11.31
C GLU A 189 6.16 -32.40 12.01
N LYS A 190 4.93 -32.69 11.65
CA LYS A 190 3.75 -32.22 12.40
C LYS A 190 3.60 -33.01 13.69
N GLY A 191 3.36 -32.33 14.79
CA GLY A 191 3.10 -32.92 16.10
C GLY A 191 2.15 -32.05 16.91
N GLN A 192 1.75 -32.57 18.06
CA GLN A 192 0.99 -31.82 19.07
C GLN A 192 1.83 -31.63 20.32
N VAL A 193 1.70 -30.49 20.97
CA VAL A 193 2.48 -30.17 22.17
C VAL A 193 2.32 -31.25 23.26
N ASP A 194 1.11 -31.81 23.43
CA ASP A 194 0.83 -32.87 24.42
C ASP A 194 1.62 -34.18 24.19
N ASN A 195 2.18 -34.37 23.00
CA ASN A 195 3.03 -35.54 22.71
C ASN A 195 4.43 -35.41 23.33
N TYR A 196 4.82 -34.24 23.83
CA TYR A 196 6.11 -33.94 24.41
C TYR A 196 6.00 -33.74 25.93
N HIS A 197 7.11 -33.88 26.62
CA HIS A 197 7.17 -33.56 28.05
C HIS A 197 7.28 -32.04 28.26
N SER A 198 6.55 -31.53 29.25
CA SER A 198 6.99 -30.32 29.95
C SER A 198 8.10 -30.67 30.94
N ILE A 199 8.88 -29.70 31.41
CA ILE A 199 9.92 -29.97 32.40
C ILE A 199 9.31 -30.57 33.69
N THR A 200 8.09 -30.12 34.06
CA THR A 200 7.35 -30.66 35.20
C THR A 200 6.86 -32.10 34.97
N SER A 201 6.40 -32.44 33.79
CA SER A 201 5.97 -33.81 33.47
C SER A 201 7.16 -34.78 33.40
N ALA A 202 8.29 -34.34 32.85
CA ALA A 202 9.54 -35.10 32.86
C ALA A 202 10.05 -35.33 34.28
N ALA A 203 10.03 -34.31 35.14
CA ALA A 203 10.41 -34.43 36.54
C ALA A 203 9.47 -35.39 37.30
N ASN A 204 8.15 -35.32 37.04
CA ASN A 204 7.19 -36.23 37.68
C ASN A 204 7.42 -37.69 37.26
N GLU A 205 7.77 -37.94 35.99
CA GLU A 205 8.11 -39.31 35.52
C GLU A 205 9.35 -39.86 36.23
N ILE A 206 10.37 -39.00 36.50
CA ILE A 206 11.55 -39.38 37.27
C ILE A 206 11.19 -39.62 38.71
N ASN A 207 10.35 -38.79 39.35
CA ASN A 207 9.93 -38.95 40.74
C ASN A 207 9.07 -40.23 40.98
N LEU A 208 8.44 -40.74 39.94
CA LEU A 208 7.60 -41.95 39.98
C LEU A 208 8.39 -43.26 39.74
N LEU A 209 9.74 -43.24 39.78
CA LEU A 209 10.57 -44.42 39.63
C LEU A 209 10.44 -45.34 40.83
N ASN A 210 9.63 -46.41 40.73
CA ASN A 210 9.31 -47.35 41.81
C ASN A 210 10.23 -48.59 41.84
N ASN A 211 11.13 -48.73 40.88
CA ASN A 211 11.99 -49.91 40.70
C ASN A 211 13.36 -49.77 41.37
N LEU A 212 13.55 -48.80 42.25
CA LEU A 212 14.79 -48.49 42.95
C LEU A 212 14.64 -48.71 44.43
N THR A 213 15.71 -49.13 45.12
CA THR A 213 15.72 -49.11 46.57
C THR A 213 15.78 -47.66 47.08
N ASP A 214 15.40 -47.38 48.32
CA ASP A 214 15.40 -46.03 48.88
C ASP A 214 16.80 -45.34 48.78
N GLU A 215 17.87 -46.10 48.94
CA GLU A 215 19.24 -45.59 48.78
C GLU A 215 19.53 -45.21 47.32
N GLU A 216 19.15 -46.06 46.36
CA GLU A 216 19.32 -45.82 44.92
C GLU A 216 18.47 -44.65 44.43
N TYR A 217 17.26 -44.55 44.93
CA TYR A 217 16.36 -43.43 44.64
C TYR A 217 16.96 -42.08 45.09
N ASN A 218 17.35 -42.00 46.38
CA ASN A 218 17.93 -40.79 46.98
C ASN A 218 19.28 -40.40 46.30
N PHE A 219 19.98 -41.39 45.73
CA PHE A 219 21.22 -41.16 45.00
C PHE A 219 20.96 -40.66 43.57
N LEU A 220 20.11 -41.36 42.80
CA LEU A 220 19.97 -41.19 41.37
C LEU A 220 19.02 -40.05 40.98
N VAL A 221 17.85 -39.91 41.64
CA VAL A 221 16.81 -38.99 41.26
C VAL A 221 17.27 -37.53 41.26
N PRO A 222 18.02 -37.02 42.28
CA PRO A 222 18.52 -35.65 42.23
C PRO A 222 19.44 -35.35 41.05
N ILE A 223 20.24 -36.35 40.62
CA ILE A 223 21.13 -36.18 39.46
C ILE A 223 20.32 -36.13 38.17
N LEU A 224 19.31 -37.03 38.02
CA LEU A 224 18.40 -37.00 36.83
C LEU A 224 17.63 -35.70 36.75
N LEU A 225 17.09 -35.20 37.87
CA LEU A 225 16.35 -33.94 37.90
C LEU A 225 17.23 -32.75 37.50
N SER A 226 18.49 -32.72 37.99
CA SER A 226 19.45 -31.66 37.62
C SER A 226 19.89 -31.71 36.14
N SER A 227 19.71 -32.87 35.47
CA SER A 227 20.07 -33.09 34.08
C SER A 227 18.91 -32.79 33.14
N LEU A 228 17.75 -32.31 33.61
CA LEU A 228 16.63 -31.95 32.74
C LEU A 228 16.79 -30.54 32.22
N GLU A 229 16.71 -30.43 30.90
CA GLU A 229 16.70 -29.16 30.19
C GLU A 229 15.80 -29.25 28.94
N HIS A 230 15.26 -28.14 28.48
CA HIS A 230 14.45 -28.12 27.28
C HIS A 230 15.31 -28.39 26.03
N ASN A 231 14.90 -29.36 25.22
CA ASN A 231 15.51 -29.66 23.92
C ASN A 231 14.57 -29.35 22.75
N ILE A 232 13.34 -28.90 23.04
CA ILE A 232 12.38 -28.38 22.07
C ILE A 232 12.07 -26.93 22.43
N THR A 233 12.51 -26.00 21.58
CA THR A 233 12.35 -24.56 21.81
C THR A 233 11.62 -23.91 20.64
N TYR A 234 10.81 -22.88 20.93
CA TYR A 234 10.11 -22.13 19.90
C TYR A 234 11.08 -21.38 18.99
N ASP A 235 10.98 -21.60 17.68
CA ASP A 235 11.74 -20.87 16.67
C ASP A 235 10.88 -19.72 16.13
N LYS A 236 10.98 -18.57 16.80
CA LYS A 236 10.21 -17.37 16.45
C LYS A 236 10.48 -16.91 15.02
N LEU A 237 11.76 -16.87 14.61
CA LEU A 237 12.13 -16.38 13.28
C LEU A 237 11.60 -17.28 12.16
N ALA A 238 11.69 -18.58 12.33
CA ALA A 238 11.18 -19.53 11.34
C ALA A 238 9.63 -19.49 11.30
N SER A 239 8.97 -19.35 12.46
CA SER A 239 7.50 -19.26 12.54
C SER A 239 6.99 -17.99 11.87
N GLU A 240 7.58 -16.83 12.16
CA GLU A 240 7.21 -15.56 11.53
C GLU A 240 7.48 -15.57 10.01
N ALA A 241 8.60 -16.15 9.57
CA ALA A 241 8.92 -16.30 8.15
C ALA A 241 7.92 -17.20 7.41
N LEU A 242 7.48 -18.31 8.04
CA LEU A 242 6.46 -19.17 7.49
C LEU A 242 5.11 -18.44 7.37
N LEU A 243 4.69 -17.77 8.45
CA LEU A 243 3.45 -16.98 8.45
C LEU A 243 3.47 -15.89 7.38
N GLN A 244 4.58 -15.18 7.26
CA GLN A 244 4.72 -14.14 6.22
C GLN A 244 4.63 -14.74 4.82
N SER A 245 5.28 -15.88 4.58
CA SER A 245 5.18 -16.61 3.31
C SER A 245 3.76 -17.04 3.00
N ASP A 246 3.02 -17.56 3.99
CA ASP A 246 1.64 -18.00 3.81
C ASP A 246 0.71 -16.80 3.52
N LEU A 247 0.94 -15.65 4.17
CA LEU A 247 0.21 -14.41 3.89
C LEU A 247 0.50 -13.86 2.48
N GLU A 248 1.74 -13.93 2.02
CA GLU A 248 2.14 -13.51 0.67
C GLU A 248 1.60 -14.44 -0.42
N ASN A 249 1.38 -15.70 -0.12
CA ASN A 249 0.81 -16.69 -1.03
C ASN A 249 -0.72 -16.59 -1.16
N ILE A 250 -1.40 -15.71 -0.41
CA ILE A 250 -2.83 -15.48 -0.59
C ILE A 250 -3.08 -14.92 -1.98
N ASN A 251 -3.84 -15.65 -2.76
CA ASN A 251 -4.17 -15.24 -4.12
C ASN A 251 -5.09 -14.00 -4.08
N SER A 252 -4.62 -12.89 -4.63
CA SER A 252 -5.38 -11.64 -4.72
C SER A 252 -6.51 -11.65 -5.75
N THR A 253 -6.63 -12.73 -6.53
CA THR A 253 -7.61 -12.87 -7.62
C THR A 253 -8.55 -14.04 -7.40
N GLN A 254 -9.79 -13.89 -7.90
CA GLN A 254 -10.82 -14.92 -7.90
C GLN A 254 -11.50 -15.00 -9.26
N GLY A 255 -11.24 -16.06 -10.02
CA GLY A 255 -11.86 -16.27 -11.32
C GLY A 255 -11.28 -15.40 -12.45
N LEU A 256 -11.71 -15.71 -13.67
CA LEU A 256 -11.27 -15.09 -14.93
C LEU A 256 -12.49 -14.66 -15.73
N ILE A 257 -12.47 -13.46 -16.28
CA ILE A 257 -13.43 -12.99 -17.29
C ILE A 257 -12.73 -13.03 -18.64
N VAL A 258 -13.37 -13.68 -19.61
CA VAL A 258 -12.84 -13.81 -20.97
C VAL A 258 -13.34 -12.66 -21.85
N ALA A 259 -12.51 -12.22 -22.78
CA ALA A 259 -12.87 -11.21 -23.78
C ALA A 259 -14.20 -11.59 -24.50
N GLY A 260 -15.07 -10.61 -24.67
CA GLY A 260 -16.40 -10.82 -25.24
C GLY A 260 -17.49 -11.18 -24.23
N GLN A 261 -17.17 -11.46 -22.97
CA GLN A 261 -18.15 -11.73 -21.92
C GLN A 261 -18.83 -10.43 -21.46
N VAL A 262 -20.15 -10.45 -21.31
CA VAL A 262 -20.92 -9.32 -20.77
C VAL A 262 -20.68 -9.20 -19.27
N ILE A 263 -20.31 -8.01 -18.81
CA ILE A 263 -20.05 -7.70 -17.39
C ILE A 263 -21.29 -7.11 -16.74
N VAL A 264 -21.94 -6.15 -17.41
CA VAL A 264 -23.16 -5.50 -16.94
C VAL A 264 -23.95 -4.94 -18.13
N ASN A 265 -25.27 -5.11 -18.12
CA ASN A 265 -26.17 -4.54 -19.12
C ASN A 265 -26.68 -3.16 -18.70
N LYS A 266 -27.06 -2.34 -19.69
CA LYS A 266 -27.71 -1.04 -19.45
C LYS A 266 -28.98 -1.22 -18.59
N GLY A 267 -29.11 -0.41 -17.54
CA GLY A 267 -30.22 -0.45 -16.59
C GLY A 267 -30.11 -1.52 -15.51
N GLU A 268 -29.12 -2.39 -15.57
CA GLU A 268 -28.93 -3.48 -14.62
C GLU A 268 -28.30 -2.97 -13.30
N LEU A 269 -28.76 -3.49 -12.16
CA LEU A 269 -28.23 -3.09 -10.86
C LEU A 269 -26.77 -3.54 -10.69
N VAL A 270 -25.90 -2.64 -10.27
CA VAL A 270 -24.49 -2.92 -9.96
C VAL A 270 -24.43 -3.61 -8.58
N THR A 271 -24.62 -4.93 -8.55
CA THR A 271 -24.47 -5.76 -7.35
C THR A 271 -23.01 -5.74 -6.85
N ALA A 272 -22.75 -6.28 -5.65
CA ALA A 272 -21.38 -6.38 -5.12
C ALA A 272 -20.45 -7.14 -6.06
N GLU A 273 -20.92 -8.24 -6.64
CA GLU A 273 -20.16 -9.07 -7.59
C GLU A 273 -19.85 -8.29 -8.88
N ARG A 274 -20.85 -7.62 -9.47
CA ARG A 274 -20.65 -6.79 -10.66
C ARG A 274 -19.73 -5.60 -10.39
N TYR A 275 -19.88 -4.99 -9.23
CA TYR A 275 -18.98 -3.91 -8.80
C TYR A 275 -17.53 -4.37 -8.77
N GLN A 276 -17.27 -5.56 -8.22
CA GLN A 276 -15.92 -6.12 -8.16
C GLN A 276 -15.37 -6.46 -9.56
N LYS A 277 -16.20 -6.99 -10.47
CA LYS A 277 -15.84 -7.22 -11.87
C LYS A 277 -15.50 -5.91 -12.59
N LEU A 278 -16.31 -4.87 -12.40
CA LEU A 278 -16.07 -3.55 -12.98
C LEU A 278 -14.81 -2.87 -12.39
N LEU A 279 -14.58 -3.01 -11.09
CA LEU A 279 -13.39 -2.50 -10.42
C LEU A 279 -12.13 -3.21 -10.93
N SER A 280 -12.19 -4.52 -11.10
CA SER A 280 -11.10 -5.33 -11.65
C SER A 280 -10.79 -4.94 -13.08
N LEU A 281 -11.83 -4.77 -13.91
CA LEU A 281 -11.68 -4.27 -15.28
C LEU A 281 -11.04 -2.87 -15.29
N LYS A 282 -11.49 -1.97 -14.43
CA LYS A 282 -10.94 -0.61 -14.31
C LYS A 282 -9.46 -0.64 -13.97
N GLN A 283 -9.06 -1.41 -12.95
CA GLN A 283 -7.66 -1.51 -12.52
C GLN A 283 -6.77 -2.14 -13.60
N GLN A 284 -7.24 -3.19 -14.24
CA GLN A 284 -6.51 -3.82 -15.35
C GLN A 284 -6.43 -2.91 -16.56
N PHE A 285 -7.50 -2.15 -16.86
CA PHE A 285 -7.52 -1.19 -17.94
C PHE A 285 -6.54 -0.03 -17.71
N GLU A 286 -6.49 0.50 -16.49
CA GLU A 286 -5.61 1.59 -16.10
C GLU A 286 -4.15 1.12 -15.87
N GLY A 287 -3.92 -0.13 -15.47
CA GLY A 287 -2.60 -0.72 -15.25
C GLY A 287 -1.96 -1.37 -16.48
N LYS A 288 -2.71 -1.53 -17.58
CA LYS A 288 -2.19 -2.20 -18.77
C LYS A 288 -1.12 -1.36 -19.45
N GLU A 289 0.04 -1.97 -19.72
CA GLU A 289 1.02 -1.37 -20.62
C GLU A 289 0.43 -1.23 -22.03
N TRP A 290 0.17 0.02 -22.40
CA TRP A 290 -0.37 0.34 -23.71
C TRP A 290 0.71 0.11 -24.77
N ASN A 291 0.32 -0.44 -25.93
CA ASN A 291 1.25 -0.48 -27.04
C ASN A 291 1.60 0.96 -27.45
N LEU A 292 2.78 1.15 -28.06
CA LEU A 292 3.32 2.44 -28.46
C LEU A 292 2.30 3.32 -29.20
N LEU A 293 1.48 2.74 -30.05
CA LEU A 293 0.48 3.46 -30.84
C LEU A 293 -0.62 4.05 -29.94
N ALA A 294 -1.16 3.28 -28.99
CA ALA A 294 -2.19 3.76 -28.08
C ALA A 294 -1.66 4.89 -27.18
N TYR A 295 -0.41 4.77 -26.70
CA TYR A 295 0.26 5.82 -25.95
C TYR A 295 0.34 7.14 -26.73
N TYR A 296 0.78 7.10 -28.01
CA TYR A 296 0.85 8.31 -28.84
C TYR A 296 -0.53 8.87 -29.19
N LEU A 297 -1.56 8.04 -29.35
CA LEU A 297 -2.92 8.51 -29.58
C LEU A 297 -3.49 9.24 -28.35
N VAL A 298 -3.26 8.74 -27.13
CA VAL A 298 -3.65 9.42 -25.90
C VAL A 298 -2.92 10.76 -25.77
N LEU A 299 -1.61 10.77 -25.99
CA LEU A 299 -0.79 11.99 -25.98
C LEU A 299 -1.30 13.02 -27.00
N LEU A 300 -1.60 12.60 -28.22
CA LEU A 300 -2.17 13.48 -29.27
C LEU A 300 -3.51 14.07 -28.81
N GLY A 301 -4.39 13.24 -28.24
CA GLY A 301 -5.68 13.70 -27.70
C GLY A 301 -5.50 14.76 -26.60
N GLN A 302 -4.58 14.54 -25.68
CA GLN A 302 -4.25 15.49 -24.61
C GLN A 302 -3.71 16.81 -25.18
N ILE A 303 -2.80 16.75 -26.15
CA ILE A 303 -2.27 17.94 -26.84
C ILE A 303 -3.41 18.74 -27.47
N ILE A 304 -4.31 18.07 -28.21
CA ILE A 304 -5.43 18.75 -28.88
C ILE A 304 -6.36 19.41 -27.86
N LEU A 305 -6.74 18.74 -26.79
CA LEU A 305 -7.65 19.28 -25.76
C LEU A 305 -7.04 20.50 -25.04
N VAL A 306 -5.80 20.41 -24.62
CA VAL A 306 -5.11 21.52 -23.95
C VAL A 306 -4.87 22.67 -24.93
N ALA A 307 -4.44 22.38 -26.16
CA ALA A 307 -4.24 23.38 -27.18
C ALA A 307 -5.54 24.12 -27.53
N LEU A 308 -6.67 23.40 -27.64
CA LEU A 308 -7.98 24.01 -27.89
C LEU A 308 -8.40 24.92 -26.75
N SER A 309 -8.22 24.49 -25.48
CA SER A 309 -8.55 25.28 -24.28
C SER A 309 -7.72 26.58 -24.23
N LEU A 310 -6.41 26.48 -24.46
CA LEU A 310 -5.52 27.65 -24.51
C LEU A 310 -5.78 28.55 -25.73
N LEU A 311 -6.15 27.96 -26.88
CA LEU A 311 -6.53 28.70 -28.07
C LEU A 311 -7.79 29.53 -27.85
N ILE A 312 -8.81 28.99 -27.19
CA ILE A 312 -10.04 29.71 -26.85
C ILE A 312 -9.69 30.92 -25.97
N LEU A 313 -8.85 30.74 -24.94
CA LEU A 313 -8.37 31.82 -24.11
C LEU A 313 -7.58 32.88 -24.91
N PHE A 314 -6.68 32.45 -25.78
CA PHE A 314 -5.93 33.34 -26.67
C PHE A 314 -6.86 34.15 -27.57
N LEU A 315 -7.83 33.53 -28.22
CA LEU A 315 -8.81 34.20 -29.08
C LEU A 315 -9.66 35.19 -28.29
N PHE A 316 -10.09 34.82 -27.08
CA PHE A 316 -10.81 35.73 -26.20
C PHE A 316 -9.98 36.98 -25.88
N ILE A 317 -8.72 36.82 -25.44
CA ILE A 317 -7.85 37.94 -25.10
C ILE A 317 -7.57 38.80 -26.35
N LYS A 318 -7.35 38.15 -27.49
CA LYS A 318 -7.11 38.85 -28.77
C LYS A 318 -8.30 39.69 -29.19
N GLN A 319 -9.54 39.17 -29.03
CA GLN A 319 -10.75 39.86 -29.46
C GLN A 319 -11.17 40.99 -28.50
N TYR A 320 -11.04 40.76 -27.20
CA TYR A 320 -11.64 41.65 -26.21
C TYR A 320 -10.66 42.44 -25.38
N ARG A 321 -9.36 42.07 -25.35
CA ARG A 321 -8.33 42.65 -24.48
C ARG A 321 -6.94 42.69 -25.14
N VAL A 322 -6.87 43.29 -26.30
CA VAL A 322 -5.60 43.42 -27.08
C VAL A 322 -4.48 44.03 -26.25
N GLU A 323 -4.80 44.97 -25.35
CA GLU A 323 -3.81 45.59 -24.46
C GLU A 323 -3.12 44.61 -23.54
N VAL A 324 -3.85 43.57 -23.08
CA VAL A 324 -3.29 42.49 -22.26
C VAL A 324 -2.42 41.58 -23.14
N LEU A 325 -2.88 41.28 -24.36
CA LEU A 325 -2.13 40.46 -25.29
C LEU A 325 -0.81 41.08 -25.67
N ASN A 326 -0.76 42.43 -25.85
CA ASN A 326 0.43 43.14 -26.19
C ASN A 326 1.42 43.34 -25.04
N ASN A 327 1.04 43.04 -23.82
CA ASN A 327 1.89 43.11 -22.64
C ASN A 327 2.33 41.70 -22.22
N THR A 328 3.60 41.38 -22.49
CA THR A 328 4.19 40.05 -22.23
C THR A 328 4.11 39.67 -20.73
N THR A 329 4.29 40.62 -19.81
CA THR A 329 4.21 40.37 -18.37
C THR A 329 2.79 39.96 -17.96
N LYS A 330 1.75 40.60 -18.51
CA LYS A 330 0.37 40.29 -18.24
C LYS A 330 0.00 38.89 -18.74
N ILE A 331 0.41 38.54 -19.96
CA ILE A 331 0.20 37.20 -20.54
C ILE A 331 0.95 36.14 -19.72
N SER A 332 2.22 36.38 -19.39
CA SER A 332 3.02 35.47 -18.57
C SER A 332 2.34 35.21 -17.20
N MET A 333 1.80 36.22 -16.54
CA MET A 333 1.05 36.07 -15.29
C MET A 333 -0.18 35.18 -15.44
N ILE A 334 -0.99 35.39 -16.51
CA ILE A 334 -2.19 34.58 -16.77
C ILE A 334 -1.80 33.11 -16.98
N LEU A 335 -0.82 32.87 -17.84
CA LEU A 335 -0.35 31.51 -18.14
C LEU A 335 0.30 30.82 -16.93
N SER A 336 1.06 31.56 -16.12
CA SER A 336 1.68 31.06 -14.90
C SER A 336 0.65 30.62 -13.86
N ILE A 337 -0.47 31.36 -13.71
CA ILE A 337 -1.56 30.98 -12.80
C ILE A 337 -2.23 29.69 -13.27
N ILE A 338 -2.54 29.56 -14.56
CA ILE A 338 -3.10 28.32 -15.12
C ILE A 338 -2.15 27.15 -14.87
N LEU A 339 -0.87 27.33 -15.18
CA LEU A 339 0.15 26.31 -15.03
C LEU A 339 0.30 25.88 -13.56
N LEU A 340 0.38 26.84 -12.64
CA LEU A 340 0.46 26.57 -11.21
C LEU A 340 -0.74 25.76 -10.72
N MET A 341 -1.97 26.12 -11.12
CA MET A 341 -3.19 25.40 -10.78
C MET A 341 -3.18 23.96 -11.29
N VAL A 342 -2.77 23.75 -12.54
CA VAL A 342 -2.71 22.40 -13.14
C VAL A 342 -1.63 21.56 -12.48
N VAL A 343 -0.42 22.12 -12.25
CA VAL A 343 0.69 21.40 -11.62
C VAL A 343 0.33 20.98 -10.18
N ILE A 344 -0.22 21.91 -9.37
CA ILE A 344 -0.63 21.57 -8.01
C ILE A 344 -1.72 20.50 -8.03
N SER A 345 -2.71 20.60 -8.92
CA SER A 345 -3.76 19.59 -9.04
C SER A 345 -3.18 18.21 -9.37
N SER A 346 -2.24 18.15 -10.31
CA SER A 346 -1.59 16.89 -10.65
C SER A 346 -0.78 16.32 -9.49
N VAL A 347 -0.04 17.13 -8.76
CA VAL A 347 0.69 16.70 -7.56
C VAL A 347 -0.26 16.17 -6.49
N VAL A 348 -1.35 16.86 -6.19
CA VAL A 348 -2.36 16.39 -5.22
C VAL A 348 -2.93 15.04 -5.65
N LEU A 349 -3.26 14.87 -6.93
CA LEU A 349 -3.82 13.63 -7.46
C LEU A 349 -2.83 12.44 -7.40
N THR A 350 -1.52 12.68 -7.50
CA THR A 350 -0.52 11.61 -7.35
C THR A 350 -0.38 11.12 -5.92
N PHE A 351 -0.58 12.00 -4.92
CA PHE A 351 -0.54 11.60 -3.52
C PHE A 351 -1.85 10.95 -3.05
N ASN A 352 -2.98 11.60 -3.30
CA ASN A 352 -4.30 11.07 -2.93
C ASN A 352 -5.40 11.82 -3.71
N SER A 353 -6.06 11.12 -4.63
CA SER A 353 -7.13 11.68 -5.45
C SER A 353 -8.31 12.27 -4.64
N ASN A 354 -8.55 11.73 -3.44
CA ASN A 354 -9.62 12.19 -2.57
C ASN A 354 -9.37 13.58 -1.96
N LEU A 355 -8.11 14.07 -1.97
CA LEU A 355 -7.77 15.38 -1.40
C LEU A 355 -7.94 16.56 -2.36
N ILE A 356 -8.37 16.32 -3.58
CA ILE A 356 -8.47 17.38 -4.61
C ILE A 356 -9.42 18.52 -4.20
N TYR A 357 -10.45 18.23 -3.44
CA TYR A 357 -11.44 19.22 -2.99
C TYR A 357 -10.93 20.11 -1.84
N VAL A 358 -9.81 19.79 -1.20
CA VAL A 358 -9.17 20.65 -0.18
C VAL A 358 -8.50 21.87 -0.83
N PHE A 359 -8.04 21.72 -2.07
CA PHE A 359 -7.29 22.79 -2.73
C PHE A 359 -8.20 23.99 -3.08
N PRO A 360 -7.81 25.24 -2.69
CA PRO A 360 -8.64 26.42 -2.85
C PRO A 360 -8.57 26.99 -4.28
N PHE A 361 -9.23 26.35 -5.23
CA PHE A 361 -9.22 26.75 -6.64
C PHE A 361 -9.74 28.18 -6.87
N CYS A 362 -10.61 28.68 -5.99
CA CYS A 362 -11.16 30.04 -6.08
C CYS A 362 -10.13 31.14 -5.78
N ILE A 363 -8.93 30.81 -5.31
CA ILE A 363 -7.81 31.76 -5.20
C ILE A 363 -7.42 32.36 -6.57
N ALA A 364 -7.37 31.54 -7.62
CA ALA A 364 -6.95 31.97 -8.95
C ALA A 364 -7.80 33.10 -9.52
N PRO A 365 -9.15 33.00 -9.58
CA PRO A 365 -9.98 34.08 -10.07
C PRO A 365 -9.93 35.33 -9.17
N ILE A 366 -9.69 35.19 -7.86
CA ILE A 366 -9.52 36.33 -6.94
C ILE A 366 -8.23 37.11 -7.27
N ILE A 367 -7.10 36.40 -7.40
CA ILE A 367 -5.82 37.01 -7.78
C ILE A 367 -5.95 37.67 -9.15
N LEU A 368 -6.52 36.97 -10.13
CA LEU A 368 -6.70 37.53 -11.47
C LEU A 368 -7.59 38.77 -11.44
N LYS A 369 -8.60 38.78 -10.60
CA LYS A 369 -9.49 39.97 -10.46
C LYS A 369 -8.76 41.16 -9.83
N ALA A 370 -7.76 40.95 -9.00
CA ALA A 370 -6.96 42.04 -8.40
C ALA A 370 -6.09 42.76 -9.45
N PHE A 371 -5.64 42.05 -10.47
CA PHE A 371 -4.74 42.58 -11.52
C PHE A 371 -5.43 42.85 -12.86
N PHE A 372 -6.57 42.23 -13.12
CA PHE A 372 -7.30 42.27 -14.39
C PHE A 372 -8.78 42.55 -14.15
N ASP A 373 -9.52 42.65 -15.24
CA ASP A 373 -10.97 42.82 -15.18
C ASP A 373 -11.70 41.48 -14.92
N THR A 374 -12.94 41.53 -14.53
CA THR A 374 -13.80 40.37 -14.24
C THR A 374 -13.86 39.35 -15.39
N ARG A 375 -13.83 39.83 -16.63
CA ARG A 375 -13.97 38.98 -17.80
C ARG A 375 -12.71 38.10 -17.98
N ILE A 376 -11.51 38.68 -17.84
CA ILE A 376 -10.25 37.95 -17.92
C ILE A 376 -10.16 36.94 -16.77
N ALA A 377 -10.48 37.36 -15.53
CA ALA A 377 -10.48 36.47 -14.37
C ALA A 377 -11.40 35.26 -14.59
N LEU A 378 -12.61 35.47 -15.09
CA LEU A 378 -13.55 34.41 -15.37
C LEU A 378 -13.07 33.44 -16.47
N PHE A 379 -12.66 33.99 -17.63
CA PHE A 379 -12.23 33.13 -18.74
C PHE A 379 -10.96 32.36 -18.43
N THR A 380 -9.99 32.95 -17.70
CA THR A 380 -8.78 32.26 -17.27
C THR A 380 -9.11 31.15 -16.27
N HIS A 381 -10.00 31.41 -15.29
CA HIS A 381 -10.45 30.41 -14.34
C HIS A 381 -11.18 29.27 -15.05
N LEU A 382 -12.11 29.57 -15.97
CA LEU A 382 -12.81 28.58 -16.77
C LEU A 382 -11.83 27.69 -17.54
N THR A 383 -10.84 28.30 -18.22
CA THR A 383 -9.81 27.55 -18.95
C THR A 383 -9.03 26.62 -18.02
N ALA A 384 -8.60 27.11 -16.86
CA ALA A 384 -7.86 26.30 -15.90
C ALA A 384 -8.70 25.12 -15.37
N ILE A 385 -9.95 25.36 -14.99
CA ILE A 385 -10.85 24.33 -14.46
C ILE A 385 -11.21 23.29 -15.53
N LEU A 386 -11.44 23.70 -16.79
CA LEU A 386 -11.66 22.76 -17.89
C LEU A 386 -10.45 21.85 -18.09
N ILE A 387 -9.23 22.41 -18.08
CA ILE A 387 -8.00 21.59 -18.23
C ILE A 387 -7.86 20.61 -17.05
N ILE A 388 -8.10 21.07 -15.80
CA ILE A 388 -8.01 20.25 -14.61
C ILE A 388 -9.09 19.16 -14.60
N GLY A 389 -10.30 19.46 -15.09
CA GLY A 389 -11.41 18.53 -15.18
C GLY A 389 -11.10 17.26 -16.00
N PHE A 390 -10.14 17.32 -16.93
CA PHE A 390 -9.67 16.12 -17.65
C PHE A 390 -8.81 15.21 -16.78
N ILE A 391 -8.18 15.73 -15.72
CA ILE A 391 -7.26 14.97 -14.86
C ILE A 391 -8.00 14.38 -13.66
N VAL A 392 -8.95 15.16 -13.10
CA VAL A 392 -9.64 14.83 -11.84
C VAL A 392 -10.63 13.67 -12.05
N PRO A 393 -10.75 12.71 -11.09
CA PRO A 393 -11.91 11.82 -11.02
C PRO A 393 -13.19 12.65 -10.90
N ASN A 394 -14.31 12.16 -11.44
CA ASN A 394 -15.59 12.87 -11.46
C ASN A 394 -15.47 14.29 -12.07
N GLY A 395 -14.79 14.36 -13.21
CA GLY A 395 -14.45 15.64 -13.86
C GLY A 395 -15.62 16.57 -14.09
N PHE A 396 -16.82 16.05 -14.42
CA PHE A 396 -18.02 16.86 -14.60
C PHE A 396 -18.45 17.54 -13.30
N GLU A 397 -18.57 16.82 -12.20
CA GLU A 397 -18.93 17.34 -10.90
C GLU A 397 -17.93 18.40 -10.42
N PHE A 398 -16.63 18.08 -10.57
CA PHE A 398 -15.55 18.98 -10.21
C PHE A 398 -15.64 20.29 -11.00
N VAL A 399 -15.77 20.23 -12.32
CA VAL A 399 -15.86 21.43 -13.19
C VAL A 399 -17.07 22.26 -12.82
N PHE A 400 -18.24 21.64 -12.64
CA PHE A 400 -19.47 22.34 -12.30
C PHE A 400 -19.36 23.04 -10.95
N LEU A 401 -18.84 22.36 -9.93
CA LEU A 401 -18.64 22.88 -8.58
C LEU A 401 -17.65 24.05 -8.57
N GLN A 402 -16.48 23.88 -9.20
CA GLN A 402 -15.44 24.91 -9.21
C GLN A 402 -15.81 26.13 -10.07
N LEU A 403 -16.53 25.92 -11.16
CA LEU A 403 -16.98 27.00 -12.02
C LEU A 403 -17.91 27.95 -11.26
N ILE A 404 -18.96 27.42 -10.62
CA ILE A 404 -19.96 28.26 -9.93
C ILE A 404 -19.30 28.93 -8.71
N ALA A 405 -18.51 28.21 -7.93
CA ALA A 405 -17.78 28.77 -6.79
C ALA A 405 -16.81 29.90 -7.23
N GLY A 406 -16.11 29.70 -8.36
CA GLY A 406 -15.25 30.72 -8.95
C GLY A 406 -16.00 31.98 -9.38
N ILE A 407 -17.18 31.84 -10.01
CA ILE A 407 -18.04 32.98 -10.35
C ILE A 407 -18.44 33.75 -9.08
N VAL A 408 -18.90 33.05 -8.04
CA VAL A 408 -19.32 33.70 -6.76
C VAL A 408 -18.14 34.36 -6.08
N SER A 409 -16.93 33.74 -6.12
CA SER A 409 -15.71 34.34 -5.56
C SER A 409 -15.38 35.67 -6.23
N ILE A 410 -15.44 35.75 -7.56
CA ILE A 410 -15.21 36.98 -8.35
C ILE A 410 -16.23 38.06 -7.98
N LEU A 411 -17.55 37.72 -7.92
CA LEU A 411 -18.60 38.65 -7.62
C LEU A 411 -18.50 39.20 -6.19
N THR A 412 -18.01 38.39 -5.29
CA THR A 412 -17.87 38.78 -3.88
C THR A 412 -16.70 39.74 -3.69
N VAL A 413 -15.59 39.54 -4.40
CA VAL A 413 -14.40 40.43 -4.33
C VAL A 413 -14.68 41.83 -4.87
N LEU A 414 -15.65 42.01 -5.77
CA LEU A 414 -16.03 43.33 -6.32
C LEU A 414 -16.48 44.34 -5.28
N LYS A 415 -16.93 43.93 -4.09
CA LYS A 415 -17.52 44.76 -3.06
C LYS A 415 -16.67 44.83 -1.78
N MET A 416 -15.41 44.36 -1.82
CA MET A 416 -14.58 44.31 -0.62
C MET A 416 -13.83 45.60 -0.36
N TYR A 417 -14.30 46.34 0.65
CA TYR A 417 -13.64 47.55 1.16
C TYR A 417 -13.14 47.41 2.62
N LYS A 418 -13.55 46.33 3.33
CA LYS A 418 -13.21 46.13 4.75
C LYS A 418 -12.73 44.68 4.96
N ARG A 419 -11.80 44.46 5.90
CA ARG A 419 -11.29 43.11 6.26
C ARG A 419 -12.42 42.17 6.73
N SER A 420 -13.45 42.69 7.40
CA SER A 420 -14.60 41.88 7.82
C SER A 420 -15.40 41.28 6.65
N GLN A 421 -15.29 41.87 5.46
CA GLN A 421 -15.94 41.34 4.25
C GLN A 421 -15.26 40.08 3.70
N LEU A 422 -13.98 39.83 4.06
CA LEU A 422 -13.29 38.61 3.71
C LEU A 422 -13.97 37.38 4.32
N PHE A 423 -14.32 37.45 5.60
CA PHE A 423 -15.05 36.37 6.29
C PHE A 423 -16.41 36.09 5.67
N ILE A 424 -17.18 37.19 5.35
CA ILE A 424 -18.47 37.04 4.68
C ILE A 424 -18.31 36.42 3.29
N SER A 425 -17.23 36.76 2.60
CA SER A 425 -16.92 36.20 1.28
C SER A 425 -16.55 34.73 1.36
N ALA A 426 -15.74 34.35 2.33
CA ALA A 426 -15.42 32.93 2.61
C ALA A 426 -16.70 32.14 2.89
N LEU A 427 -17.59 32.68 3.77
CA LEU A 427 -18.82 31.99 4.10
C LEU A 427 -19.75 31.83 2.88
N LYS A 428 -19.82 32.81 1.97
CA LYS A 428 -20.60 32.70 0.73
C LYS A 428 -20.03 31.61 -0.19
N VAL A 429 -18.69 31.53 -0.38
CA VAL A 429 -18.08 30.50 -1.20
C VAL A 429 -18.27 29.10 -0.59
N ILE A 430 -18.12 28.99 0.74
CA ILE A 430 -18.40 27.73 1.47
C ILE A 430 -19.85 27.30 1.27
N SER A 431 -20.81 28.24 1.47
CA SER A 431 -22.23 27.93 1.29
C SER A 431 -22.54 27.44 -0.12
N VAL A 432 -21.92 28.04 -1.14
CA VAL A 432 -22.11 27.66 -2.53
C VAL A 432 -21.53 26.26 -2.79
N TYR A 433 -20.34 25.98 -2.27
CA TYR A 433 -19.74 24.64 -2.36
C TYR A 433 -20.66 23.58 -1.76
N LEU A 434 -21.16 23.81 -0.56
CA LEU A 434 -22.04 22.87 0.13
C LEU A 434 -23.36 22.67 -0.61
N VAL A 435 -24.00 23.74 -1.06
CA VAL A 435 -25.29 23.66 -1.78
C VAL A 435 -25.12 22.88 -3.09
N ILE A 436 -24.05 23.14 -3.86
CA ILE A 436 -23.82 22.43 -5.12
C ILE A 436 -23.51 20.96 -4.87
N TYR A 437 -22.64 20.65 -3.93
CA TYR A 437 -22.27 19.26 -3.61
C TYR A 437 -23.49 18.46 -3.15
N ILE A 438 -24.29 19.01 -2.23
CA ILE A 438 -25.53 18.38 -1.75
C ILE A 438 -26.50 18.18 -2.94
N SER A 439 -26.66 19.19 -3.80
CA SER A 439 -27.57 19.09 -4.95
C SER A 439 -27.12 18.03 -5.95
N LEU A 440 -25.82 17.95 -6.24
CA LEU A 440 -25.25 16.91 -7.11
C LEU A 440 -25.45 15.53 -6.50
N SER A 441 -25.14 15.35 -5.21
CA SER A 441 -25.36 14.08 -4.51
C SER A 441 -26.82 13.64 -4.55
N ILE A 442 -27.77 14.54 -4.26
CA ILE A 442 -29.20 14.23 -4.34
C ILE A 442 -29.61 13.85 -5.77
N THR A 443 -29.11 14.58 -6.77
CA THR A 443 -29.41 14.29 -8.19
C THR A 443 -28.89 12.93 -8.62
N HIS A 444 -27.74 12.51 -8.14
CA HIS A 444 -27.13 11.23 -8.48
C HIS A 444 -27.76 10.06 -7.69
N ASP A 445 -28.05 10.27 -6.38
CA ASP A 445 -28.41 9.19 -5.47
C ASP A 445 -29.90 9.13 -5.16
N GLY A 446 -30.65 10.19 -5.47
CA GLY A 446 -32.06 10.30 -5.08
C GLY A 446 -32.28 10.34 -3.56
N SER A 447 -31.20 10.46 -2.78
CA SER A 447 -31.22 10.38 -1.32
C SER A 447 -30.03 11.14 -0.70
N PHE A 448 -30.11 11.41 0.62
CA PHE A 448 -28.99 12.01 1.36
C PHE A 448 -27.91 10.97 1.79
N VAL A 449 -28.10 9.70 1.53
CA VAL A 449 -27.22 8.60 2.00
C VAL A 449 -25.85 8.63 1.31
N GLY A 450 -25.77 9.18 0.08
CA GLY A 450 -24.51 9.28 -0.67
C GLY A 450 -23.61 10.47 -0.27
N LEU A 451 -24.01 11.28 0.73
CA LEU A 451 -23.18 12.39 1.20
C LEU A 451 -21.98 11.87 1.98
N GLU A 452 -20.78 12.17 1.49
CA GLU A 452 -19.53 11.85 2.19
C GLU A 452 -19.13 13.00 3.12
N PRO A 453 -19.17 12.83 4.46
CA PRO A 453 -18.82 13.89 5.41
C PRO A 453 -17.41 14.43 5.23
N TRP A 454 -16.50 13.57 4.73
CA TRP A 454 -15.12 13.94 4.47
C TRP A 454 -15.00 14.95 3.31
N VAL A 455 -15.76 14.78 2.24
CA VAL A 455 -15.79 15.73 1.10
C VAL A 455 -16.40 17.07 1.55
N LEU A 456 -17.46 17.05 2.36
CA LEU A 456 -18.03 18.28 2.93
C LEU A 456 -17.00 19.07 3.74
N LEU A 457 -16.21 18.38 4.59
CA LEU A 457 -15.15 19.01 5.36
C LEU A 457 -14.07 19.63 4.46
N GLN A 458 -13.67 18.93 3.40
CA GLN A 458 -12.69 19.42 2.43
C GLN A 458 -13.16 20.71 1.74
N LEU A 459 -14.42 20.77 1.34
CA LEU A 459 -15.01 21.95 0.69
C LEU A 459 -15.09 23.16 1.64
N VAL A 460 -15.35 22.92 2.92
CA VAL A 460 -15.32 23.99 3.96
C VAL A 460 -13.88 24.49 4.11
N ILE A 461 -12.89 23.61 4.20
CA ILE A 461 -11.48 23.99 4.30
C ILE A 461 -11.04 24.76 3.05
N SER A 462 -11.39 24.29 1.86
CA SER A 462 -11.06 24.95 0.58
C SER A 462 -11.63 26.38 0.51
N GLY A 463 -12.90 26.54 0.88
CA GLY A 463 -13.55 27.85 0.92
C GLY A 463 -12.94 28.82 1.95
N ALA A 464 -12.56 28.31 3.12
CA ALA A 464 -11.85 29.08 4.14
C ALA A 464 -10.44 29.50 3.66
N LEU A 465 -9.64 28.57 3.12
CA LEU A 465 -8.30 28.84 2.58
C LEU A 465 -8.31 29.83 1.41
N THR A 466 -9.42 29.95 0.69
CA THR A 466 -9.53 30.89 -0.45
C THR A 466 -9.36 32.35 -0.02
N PHE A 467 -9.65 32.71 1.22
CA PHE A 467 -9.65 34.09 1.72
C PHE A 467 -8.66 34.33 2.87
N LEU A 468 -7.92 33.33 3.28
CA LEU A 468 -6.77 33.47 4.18
C LEU A 468 -5.53 33.96 3.44
#